data_a80d0c37d2b1c96f7731df0ffea3b7a0
#
_entry.id   a80d0c37d2b1c96f7731df0ffea3b7a0
#
_cell.length_a   1.000
_cell.length_b   1.000
_cell.length_c   1.000
_cell.angle_alpha   90.00
_cell.angle_beta   90.00
_cell.angle_gamma   90.00
#
_symmetry.space_group_name_H-M   'P 1'
#
loop_
_entity.id
_entity.type
_entity.pdbx_description
1 polymer ?
#
loop_
_entity_poly.entity_id
_entity_poly.type
_entity_poly.pdbx_seq_one_letter_code
_entity_poly.pdbx_strand_id
1 'polypeptide(L)'
;GFIKASFKRLGIDFRPKVLCTVKLSRLLFPQQARHNLDTIVAVHDLTGSARHRALGDADLLVQFWHVCEKTFGQAHLLEAVRQLVSHVSLPPNISQSVIDAIPDTPGCYIFYGQHHAPLYIGKSISMRSRVMSHFQSALTVRKEMKLSQQVHHIEWIETSGELSALILEAKLIKERMPSANIKLRRSKDLCAWQLSQEPSGLQRPTLITHKHLLPGFQDNLYGLFNNKKEALGYLAAVAKKDQLCEALLGLEKVDEGKPCFGYQVKQCQGACIGQVSLALHNLKLQTALQLYKVPVWPFEGAVAIKDGHSMLVINKWCYLGTANDHDELDDIAQSEDFDFDLDIYKVVKKAMTGSHKTSVLKLANSRRAAASFDATD
;
A
#
# COMPACT_ATOMS: atom_id res chain seq x y z
N GLY A 1 -14.84 16.41 -7.14
CA GLY A 1 -15.86 15.52 -6.67
C GLY A 1 -17.19 15.66 -7.36
N PHE A 2 -18.24 15.98 -6.60
CA PHE A 2 -19.64 15.92 -7.01
C PHE A 2 -19.97 16.70 -8.30
N ILE A 3 -19.55 17.97 -8.41
CA ILE A 3 -19.82 18.81 -9.59
C ILE A 3 -19.21 18.18 -10.87
N LYS A 4 -17.97 17.70 -10.83
CA LYS A 4 -17.35 17.01 -11.99
C LYS A 4 -18.13 15.74 -12.37
N ALA A 5 -18.61 14.97 -11.40
CA ALA A 5 -19.41 13.78 -11.65
C ALA A 5 -20.74 14.12 -12.32
N SER A 6 -21.41 15.22 -11.91
CA SER A 6 -22.64 15.70 -12.52
C SER A 6 -22.44 16.13 -13.97
N PHE A 7 -21.40 16.89 -14.27
CA PHE A 7 -21.07 17.28 -15.64
C PHE A 7 -20.69 16.07 -16.53
N LYS A 8 -19.95 15.11 -15.97
CA LYS A 8 -19.60 13.88 -16.69
C LYS A 8 -20.83 13.06 -17.11
N ARG A 9 -21.90 13.02 -16.27
CA ARG A 9 -23.17 12.37 -16.61
C ARG A 9 -23.87 13.03 -17.80
N LEU A 10 -23.60 14.32 -18.03
CA LEU A 10 -24.12 15.09 -19.16
C LEU A 10 -23.18 15.05 -20.38
N GLY A 11 -22.12 14.22 -20.34
CA GLY A 11 -21.13 14.14 -21.42
C GLY A 11 -20.20 15.37 -21.51
N ILE A 12 -20.20 16.25 -20.50
CA ILE A 12 -19.40 17.47 -20.48
C ILE A 12 -18.13 17.24 -19.67
N ASP A 13 -16.95 17.40 -20.29
CA ASP A 13 -15.65 17.39 -19.61
C ASP A 13 -15.42 18.74 -18.91
N PHE A 14 -15.95 18.88 -17.72
CA PHE A 14 -15.86 20.11 -16.92
C PHE A 14 -14.58 20.14 -16.10
N ARG A 15 -13.62 20.94 -16.52
CA ARG A 15 -12.29 21.10 -15.89
C ARG A 15 -12.05 22.54 -15.41
N PRO A 16 -12.82 23.02 -14.41
CA PRO A 16 -12.63 24.39 -13.92
C PRO A 16 -11.29 24.52 -13.19
N LYS A 17 -10.66 25.66 -13.36
CA LYS A 17 -9.60 26.09 -12.43
C LYS A 17 -10.24 26.38 -11.07
N VAL A 18 -9.65 25.87 -10.01
CA VAL A 18 -10.19 25.98 -8.65
C VAL A 18 -9.31 26.91 -7.82
N LEU A 19 -9.91 27.95 -7.28
CA LEU A 19 -9.27 28.84 -6.31
C LEU A 19 -9.52 28.30 -4.88
N CYS A 20 -8.45 28.15 -4.11
CA CYS A 20 -8.57 27.82 -2.69
C CYS A 20 -8.75 29.11 -1.88
N THR A 21 -9.91 29.29 -1.29
CA THR A 21 -10.25 30.50 -0.49
C THR A 21 -9.39 30.64 0.77
N VAL A 22 -8.93 29.54 1.38
CA VAL A 22 -7.95 29.58 2.48
C VAL A 22 -6.61 30.17 2.02
N LYS A 23 -6.13 29.79 0.81
CA LYS A 23 -4.91 30.39 0.24
C LYS A 23 -5.10 31.85 -0.12
N LEU A 24 -6.26 32.21 -0.66
CA LEU A 24 -6.61 33.61 -0.96
C LEU A 24 -6.62 34.45 0.31
N SER A 25 -7.28 33.96 1.37
CA SER A 25 -7.30 34.64 2.66
C SER A 25 -5.89 34.82 3.25
N ARG A 26 -5.02 33.78 3.19
CA ARG A 26 -3.63 33.90 3.64
C ARG A 26 -2.82 34.93 2.87
N LEU A 27 -3.05 35.03 1.58
CA LEU A 27 -2.34 35.99 0.72
C LEU A 27 -2.79 37.43 0.97
N LEU A 28 -4.11 37.65 1.05
CA LEU A 28 -4.68 38.99 1.18
C LEU A 28 -4.73 39.53 2.62
N PHE A 29 -4.84 38.64 3.61
CA PHE A 29 -4.94 38.96 5.03
C PHE A 29 -3.88 38.24 5.88
N PRO A 30 -2.57 38.44 5.62
CA PRO A 30 -1.50 37.67 6.27
C PRO A 30 -1.44 37.86 7.79
N GLN A 31 -2.01 38.91 8.31
CA GLN A 31 -2.08 39.24 9.76
C GLN A 31 -3.08 38.38 10.53
N GLN A 32 -3.97 37.63 9.85
CA GLN A 32 -4.93 36.76 10.51
C GLN A 32 -4.25 35.50 11.01
N ALA A 33 -4.52 35.11 12.26
CA ALA A 33 -3.93 33.88 12.85
C ALA A 33 -4.48 32.59 12.27
N ARG A 34 -5.72 32.60 11.75
CA ARG A 34 -6.42 31.44 11.17
C ARG A 34 -7.20 31.85 9.93
N HIS A 35 -7.35 30.89 8.97
CA HIS A 35 -8.00 31.13 7.67
C HIS A 35 -9.07 30.08 7.33
N ASN A 36 -9.60 29.37 8.34
CA ASN A 36 -10.75 28.51 8.13
C ASN A 36 -12.02 29.35 7.92
N LEU A 37 -13.08 28.76 7.38
CA LEU A 37 -14.30 29.48 7.05
C LEU A 37 -14.94 30.14 8.28
N ASP A 38 -14.91 29.48 9.44
CA ASP A 38 -15.46 30.07 10.68
C ASP A 38 -14.73 31.36 11.10
N THR A 39 -13.41 31.38 10.98
CA THR A 39 -12.61 32.57 11.26
C THR A 39 -12.87 33.69 10.24
N ILE A 40 -12.96 33.33 8.95
CA ILE A 40 -13.29 34.31 7.89
C ILE A 40 -14.66 34.92 8.12
N VAL A 41 -15.66 34.13 8.50
CA VAL A 41 -17.02 34.60 8.83
C VAL A 41 -16.97 35.56 10.00
N ALA A 42 -16.28 35.17 11.08
CA ALA A 42 -16.23 36.02 12.31
C ALA A 42 -15.44 37.30 12.11
N VAL A 43 -14.32 37.29 11.38
CA VAL A 43 -13.45 38.45 11.16
C VAL A 43 -14.06 39.47 10.19
N HIS A 44 -14.85 39.01 9.24
CA HIS A 44 -15.44 39.88 8.21
C HIS A 44 -16.94 40.07 8.37
N ASP A 45 -17.52 39.68 9.53
CA ASP A 45 -18.94 39.83 9.88
C ASP A 45 -19.89 39.27 8.79
N LEU A 46 -19.54 38.10 8.20
CA LEU A 46 -20.35 37.53 7.17
C LEU A 46 -21.60 36.86 7.75
N THR A 47 -22.73 37.02 7.09
CA THR A 47 -24.03 36.53 7.57
C THR A 47 -24.54 35.41 6.68
N GLY A 48 -24.80 34.23 7.25
CA GLY A 48 -25.30 33.05 6.51
C GLY A 48 -26.40 32.29 7.25
N SER A 49 -27.39 31.80 6.53
CA SER A 49 -28.61 31.22 7.10
C SER A 49 -28.42 29.79 7.67
N ALA A 50 -27.38 29.05 7.31
CA ALA A 50 -27.14 27.68 7.82
C ALA A 50 -25.69 27.25 7.59
N ARG A 51 -24.86 27.25 8.65
CA ARG A 51 -23.50 26.68 8.65
C ARG A 51 -23.56 25.15 8.48
N HIS A 52 -22.50 24.59 7.86
CA HIS A 52 -22.36 23.16 7.56
C HIS A 52 -23.41 22.62 6.55
N ARG A 53 -24.02 23.49 5.76
CA ARG A 53 -24.80 23.14 4.58
C ARG A 53 -24.13 23.72 3.33
N ALA A 54 -24.02 22.89 2.29
CA ALA A 54 -23.26 23.21 1.08
C ALA A 54 -23.62 24.58 0.46
N LEU A 55 -24.91 24.93 0.43
CA LEU A 55 -25.38 26.23 -0.10
C LEU A 55 -25.01 27.39 0.82
N GLY A 56 -25.20 27.25 2.13
CA GLY A 56 -24.84 28.30 3.10
C GLY A 56 -23.34 28.56 3.13
N ASP A 57 -22.52 27.51 3.10
CA ASP A 57 -21.08 27.67 3.04
C ASP A 57 -20.62 28.29 1.70
N ALA A 58 -21.28 27.99 0.58
CA ALA A 58 -21.00 28.59 -0.72
C ALA A 58 -21.36 30.10 -0.74
N ASP A 59 -22.49 30.49 -0.16
CA ASP A 59 -22.92 31.89 -0.04
C ASP A 59 -21.91 32.72 0.77
N LEU A 60 -21.45 32.20 1.89
CA LEU A 60 -20.39 32.84 2.70
C LEU A 60 -19.09 33.05 1.91
N LEU A 61 -18.74 32.13 1.01
CA LEU A 61 -17.58 32.30 0.14
C LEU A 61 -17.78 33.39 -0.91
N VAL A 62 -19.00 33.57 -1.42
CA VAL A 62 -19.34 34.70 -2.31
C VAL A 62 -19.27 36.02 -1.58
N GLN A 63 -19.80 36.10 -0.36
CA GLN A 63 -19.68 37.30 0.47
C GLN A 63 -18.20 37.63 0.78
N PHE A 64 -17.40 36.62 1.10
CA PHE A 64 -15.95 36.83 1.32
C PHE A 64 -15.25 37.34 0.04
N TRP A 65 -15.64 36.86 -1.14
CA TRP A 65 -15.14 37.41 -2.39
C TRP A 65 -15.42 38.89 -2.54
N HIS A 66 -16.65 39.35 -2.24
CA HIS A 66 -17.02 40.77 -2.27
C HIS A 66 -16.26 41.60 -1.24
N VAL A 67 -16.00 41.06 -0.04
CA VAL A 67 -15.15 41.70 0.94
C VAL A 67 -13.73 41.91 0.39
N CYS A 68 -13.14 40.90 -0.23
CA CYS A 68 -11.81 41.03 -0.83
C CYS A 68 -11.80 42.08 -1.95
N GLU A 69 -12.81 42.09 -2.80
CA GLU A 69 -12.95 43.06 -3.92
C GLU A 69 -13.10 44.50 -3.38
N LYS A 70 -13.93 44.70 -2.36
CA LYS A 70 -14.12 45.99 -1.72
C LYS A 70 -12.87 46.50 -1.01
N THR A 71 -12.12 45.61 -0.36
CA THR A 71 -10.95 45.96 0.45
C THR A 71 -9.71 46.24 -0.41
N PHE A 72 -9.46 45.46 -1.43
CA PHE A 72 -8.22 45.51 -2.23
C PHE A 72 -8.41 46.02 -3.64
N GLY A 73 -9.65 46.16 -4.08
CA GLY A 73 -9.98 46.48 -5.47
C GLY A 73 -9.88 45.31 -6.41
N GLN A 74 -10.64 45.36 -7.51
CA GLN A 74 -10.74 44.26 -8.49
C GLN A 74 -9.38 43.89 -9.11
N ALA A 75 -8.57 44.86 -9.46
CA ALA A 75 -7.28 44.62 -10.10
C ALA A 75 -6.32 43.82 -9.20
N HIS A 76 -6.21 44.19 -7.93
CA HIS A 76 -5.36 43.47 -6.96
C HIS A 76 -5.90 42.10 -6.62
N LEU A 77 -7.22 41.97 -6.48
CA LEU A 77 -7.86 40.65 -6.27
C LEU A 77 -7.61 39.72 -7.44
N LEU A 78 -7.76 40.18 -8.69
CA LEU A 78 -7.50 39.38 -9.89
C LEU A 78 -6.03 38.97 -10.00
N GLU A 79 -5.10 39.85 -9.61
CA GLU A 79 -3.67 39.50 -9.58
C GLU A 79 -3.38 38.43 -8.52
N ALA A 80 -3.94 38.55 -7.32
CA ALA A 80 -3.86 37.52 -6.28
C ALA A 80 -4.45 36.18 -6.78
N VAL A 81 -5.59 36.23 -7.47
CA VAL A 81 -6.20 35.03 -8.09
C VAL A 81 -5.29 34.44 -9.15
N ARG A 82 -4.72 35.25 -10.06
CA ARG A 82 -3.76 34.81 -11.08
C ARG A 82 -2.56 34.13 -10.42
N GLN A 83 -2.00 34.70 -9.37
CA GLN A 83 -0.89 34.12 -8.62
C GLN A 83 -1.26 32.76 -7.99
N LEU A 84 -2.48 32.61 -7.45
CA LEU A 84 -2.94 31.39 -6.77
C LEU A 84 -3.49 30.31 -7.74
N VAL A 85 -4.04 30.74 -8.85
CA VAL A 85 -4.62 29.90 -9.90
C VAL A 85 -3.65 29.72 -11.08
N SER A 86 -2.60 30.56 -11.11
CA SER A 86 -1.52 30.42 -12.09
C SER A 86 -0.94 29.02 -11.99
N HIS A 87 -0.73 28.47 -13.13
CA HIS A 87 -0.30 27.13 -13.44
C HIS A 87 0.63 26.57 -12.38
N VAL A 88 0.32 25.36 -11.88
CA VAL A 88 1.33 24.50 -11.28
C VAL A 88 2.53 24.57 -12.23
N SER A 89 3.67 25.03 -11.72
CA SER A 89 4.89 25.04 -12.52
C SER A 89 5.18 23.59 -12.90
N LEU A 90 4.87 23.24 -14.13
CA LEU A 90 5.17 21.93 -14.67
C LEU A 90 6.70 21.77 -14.77
N PRO A 91 7.20 20.53 -14.69
CA PRO A 91 8.60 20.24 -15.03
C PRO A 91 8.95 20.85 -16.40
N PRO A 92 10.17 21.39 -16.59
CA PRO A 92 10.53 22.12 -17.81
C PRO A 92 10.37 21.28 -19.09
N ASN A 93 10.42 19.96 -18.98
CA ASN A 93 10.32 19.05 -20.14
C ASN A 93 8.91 18.45 -20.32
N ILE A 94 7.92 18.84 -19.51
CA ILE A 94 6.55 18.33 -19.57
C ILE A 94 5.61 19.43 -20.03
N SER A 95 4.97 19.21 -21.18
CA SER A 95 3.95 20.14 -21.70
C SER A 95 2.59 19.92 -21.02
N GLN A 96 1.76 20.96 -21.06
CA GLN A 96 0.38 20.88 -20.56
C GLN A 96 -0.44 19.79 -21.28
N SER A 97 -0.18 19.59 -22.57
CA SER A 97 -0.87 18.56 -23.37
C SER A 97 -0.62 17.14 -22.85
N VAL A 98 0.59 16.83 -22.35
CA VAL A 98 0.89 15.54 -21.72
C VAL A 98 0.05 15.35 -20.46
N ILE A 99 -0.07 16.38 -19.62
CA ILE A 99 -0.89 16.33 -18.39
C ILE A 99 -2.38 16.15 -18.73
N ASP A 100 -2.85 16.84 -19.76
CA ASP A 100 -4.25 16.77 -20.18
C ASP A 100 -4.61 15.39 -20.77
N ALA A 101 -3.62 14.71 -21.35
CA ALA A 101 -3.77 13.34 -21.87
C ALA A 101 -3.86 12.28 -20.77
N ILE A 102 -3.30 12.52 -19.56
CA ILE A 102 -3.38 11.55 -18.46
C ILE A 102 -4.86 11.39 -18.03
N PRO A 103 -5.42 10.17 -18.03
CA PRO A 103 -6.80 9.95 -17.60
C PRO A 103 -6.97 10.18 -16.09
N ASP A 104 -8.19 10.52 -15.68
CA ASP A 104 -8.53 10.67 -14.26
C ASP A 104 -9.21 9.39 -13.73
N THR A 105 -8.58 8.25 -14.03
CA THR A 105 -9.00 6.89 -13.74
C THR A 105 -7.99 6.21 -12.82
N PRO A 106 -8.34 5.05 -12.19
CA PRO A 106 -7.38 4.23 -11.47
C PRO A 106 -6.25 3.72 -12.38
N GLY A 107 -5.04 3.66 -11.86
CA GLY A 107 -3.91 3.12 -12.60
C GLY A 107 -2.57 3.46 -11.98
N CYS A 108 -1.50 3.11 -12.71
CA CYS A 108 -0.13 3.41 -12.40
C CYS A 108 0.42 4.46 -13.36
N TYR A 109 1.26 5.36 -12.85
CA TYR A 109 2.02 6.31 -13.64
C TYR A 109 3.51 6.14 -13.37
N ILE A 110 4.30 6.40 -14.40
CA ILE A 110 5.75 6.19 -14.40
C ILE A 110 6.41 7.48 -14.85
N PHE A 111 7.29 8.02 -14.01
CA PHE A 111 8.14 9.15 -14.36
C PHE A 111 9.47 8.64 -14.88
N TYR A 112 9.82 9.10 -16.06
CA TYR A 112 11.11 8.84 -16.69
C TYR A 112 11.98 10.09 -16.71
N GLY A 113 13.25 9.89 -16.48
CA GLY A 113 14.28 10.88 -16.68
C GLY A 113 14.84 10.86 -18.10
N GLN A 114 15.99 11.48 -18.24
CA GLN A 114 16.77 11.45 -19.48
C GLN A 114 17.06 10.02 -19.91
N HIS A 115 17.07 9.74 -21.20
CA HIS A 115 17.30 8.40 -21.78
C HIS A 115 16.31 7.31 -21.30
N HIS A 116 15.07 7.68 -21.04
CA HIS A 116 14.04 6.77 -20.51
C HIS A 116 14.42 6.00 -19.23
N ALA A 117 15.29 6.59 -18.40
CA ALA A 117 15.62 6.00 -17.09
C ALA A 117 14.41 6.12 -16.15
N PRO A 118 13.88 5.01 -15.59
CA PRO A 118 12.73 5.05 -14.69
C PRO A 118 13.12 5.70 -13.35
N LEU A 119 12.46 6.81 -13.03
CA LEU A 119 12.70 7.59 -11.82
C LEU A 119 11.77 7.17 -10.70
N TYR A 120 10.47 7.13 -10.99
CA TYR A 120 9.43 6.89 -9.99
C TYR A 120 8.23 6.19 -10.62
N ILE A 121 7.66 5.24 -9.91
CA ILE A 121 6.39 4.59 -10.22
C ILE A 121 5.44 4.83 -9.06
N GLY A 122 4.20 5.21 -9.36
CA GLY A 122 3.18 5.41 -8.35
C GLY A 122 1.81 4.98 -8.85
N LYS A 123 0.92 4.64 -7.92
CA LYS A 123 -0.48 4.30 -8.17
C LYS A 123 -1.42 5.43 -7.77
N SER A 124 -2.56 5.49 -8.39
CA SER A 124 -3.66 6.36 -7.95
C SER A 124 -5.01 5.82 -8.42
N ILE A 125 -6.08 6.19 -7.71
CA ILE A 125 -7.46 6.06 -8.19
C ILE A 125 -7.85 7.20 -9.15
N SER A 126 -6.99 8.23 -9.25
CA SER A 126 -7.16 9.43 -10.07
C SER A 126 -5.75 9.89 -10.48
N MET A 127 -5.24 9.32 -11.59
CA MET A 127 -3.83 9.47 -11.98
C MET A 127 -3.45 10.90 -12.25
N ARG A 128 -4.23 11.65 -13.05
CA ARG A 128 -3.93 13.05 -13.36
C ARG A 128 -3.82 13.90 -12.10
N SER A 129 -4.79 13.80 -11.20
CA SER A 129 -4.78 14.52 -9.93
C SER A 129 -3.54 14.19 -9.10
N ARG A 130 -3.11 12.94 -9.09
CA ARG A 130 -1.93 12.50 -8.34
C ARG A 130 -0.63 13.01 -8.95
N VAL A 131 -0.48 12.91 -10.26
CA VAL A 131 0.68 13.46 -10.99
C VAL A 131 0.81 14.96 -10.74
N MET A 132 -0.29 15.70 -10.84
CA MET A 132 -0.30 17.13 -10.54
C MET A 132 0.06 17.43 -9.07
N SER A 133 -0.32 16.57 -8.13
CA SER A 133 0.03 16.76 -6.72
C SER A 133 1.55 16.64 -6.47
N HIS A 134 2.27 15.80 -7.23
CA HIS A 134 3.74 15.76 -7.18
C HIS A 134 4.36 17.10 -7.58
N PHE A 135 3.92 17.66 -8.70
CA PHE A 135 4.44 18.94 -9.19
C PHE A 135 4.07 20.13 -8.29
N GLN A 136 2.88 20.10 -7.67
CA GLN A 136 2.51 21.09 -6.66
C GLN A 136 3.39 20.97 -5.40
N SER A 137 3.60 19.73 -4.93
CA SER A 137 4.43 19.48 -3.75
C SER A 137 5.91 19.80 -4.00
N ALA A 138 6.36 19.80 -5.26
CA ALA A 138 7.72 20.20 -5.64
C ALA A 138 8.07 21.65 -5.25
N LEU A 139 7.07 22.51 -5.06
CA LEU A 139 7.28 23.90 -4.61
C LEU A 139 7.71 23.99 -3.13
N THR A 140 7.39 22.98 -2.32
CA THR A 140 7.62 23.02 -0.86
C THR A 140 8.44 21.86 -0.33
N VAL A 141 8.44 20.71 -1.04
CA VAL A 141 9.10 19.48 -0.60
C VAL A 141 10.34 19.22 -1.45
N ARG A 142 11.52 19.31 -0.85
CA ARG A 142 12.82 19.15 -1.55
C ARG A 142 12.94 17.85 -2.35
N LYS A 143 12.38 16.74 -1.84
CA LYS A 143 12.40 15.44 -2.54
C LYS A 143 11.57 15.49 -3.82
N GLU A 144 10.37 16.03 -3.76
CA GLU A 144 9.46 16.20 -4.89
C GLU A 144 10.03 17.19 -5.92
N MET A 145 10.69 18.26 -5.45
CA MET A 145 11.38 19.20 -6.32
C MET A 145 12.49 18.52 -7.14
N LYS A 146 13.34 17.72 -6.49
CA LYS A 146 14.40 16.96 -7.18
C LYS A 146 13.83 15.98 -8.19
N LEU A 147 12.76 15.27 -7.84
CA LEU A 147 12.08 14.36 -8.73
C LEU A 147 11.49 15.11 -9.93
N SER A 148 10.73 16.18 -9.69
CA SER A 148 10.09 17.00 -10.72
C SER A 148 11.09 17.57 -11.74
N GLN A 149 12.26 18.04 -11.28
CA GLN A 149 13.31 18.57 -12.16
C GLN A 149 13.92 17.52 -13.11
N GLN A 150 13.86 16.25 -12.74
CA GLN A 150 14.42 15.14 -13.51
C GLN A 150 13.42 14.51 -14.48
N VAL A 151 12.12 14.82 -14.38
CA VAL A 151 11.09 14.22 -15.22
C VAL A 151 11.16 14.78 -16.64
N HIS A 152 11.32 13.87 -17.62
CA HIS A 152 11.32 14.17 -19.05
C HIS A 152 10.15 13.55 -19.79
N HIS A 153 9.60 12.45 -19.27
CA HIS A 153 8.48 11.74 -19.88
C HIS A 153 7.60 11.11 -18.80
N ILE A 154 6.31 10.99 -19.09
CA ILE A 154 5.32 10.35 -18.22
C ILE A 154 4.58 9.29 -19.03
N GLU A 155 4.60 8.07 -18.55
CA GLU A 155 3.81 6.95 -19.04
C GLU A 155 2.75 6.62 -18.00
N TRP A 156 1.61 6.07 -18.43
CA TRP A 156 0.56 5.61 -17.52
C TRP A 156 -0.09 4.34 -18.05
N ILE A 157 -0.60 3.54 -17.13
CA ILE A 157 -1.31 2.30 -17.41
C ILE A 157 -2.60 2.35 -16.59
N GLU A 158 -3.75 2.36 -17.25
CA GLU A 158 -5.05 2.31 -16.60
C GLU A 158 -5.32 0.92 -16.02
N THR A 159 -6.03 0.89 -14.91
CA THR A 159 -6.47 -0.34 -14.26
C THR A 159 -7.96 -0.25 -13.93
N SER A 160 -8.58 -1.41 -13.67
CA SER A 160 -10.01 -1.50 -13.36
C SER A 160 -10.36 -0.85 -12.03
N GLY A 161 -9.43 -0.85 -11.06
CA GLY A 161 -9.66 -0.31 -9.73
C GLY A 161 -8.39 -0.09 -8.92
N GLU A 162 -8.56 0.20 -7.64
CA GLU A 162 -7.45 0.51 -6.74
C GLU A 162 -6.57 -0.71 -6.46
N LEU A 163 -7.17 -1.88 -6.31
CA LEU A 163 -6.45 -3.10 -5.95
C LEU A 163 -5.54 -3.56 -7.10
N SER A 164 -6.07 -3.52 -8.34
CA SER A 164 -5.29 -3.75 -9.55
C SER A 164 -4.12 -2.78 -9.68
N ALA A 165 -4.34 -1.49 -9.39
CA ALA A 165 -3.29 -0.48 -9.43
C ALA A 165 -2.20 -0.75 -8.39
N LEU A 166 -2.55 -1.20 -7.16
CA LEU A 166 -1.58 -1.56 -6.12
C LEU A 166 -0.70 -2.74 -6.52
N ILE A 167 -1.32 -3.79 -7.10
CA ILE A 167 -0.60 -4.98 -7.57
C ILE A 167 0.32 -4.63 -8.75
N LEU A 168 -0.20 -3.86 -9.70
CA LEU A 168 0.58 -3.40 -10.86
C LEU A 168 1.78 -2.53 -10.44
N GLU A 169 1.59 -1.59 -9.50
CA GLU A 169 2.68 -0.78 -8.94
C GLU A 169 3.78 -1.67 -8.36
N ALA A 170 3.42 -2.67 -7.53
CA ALA A 170 4.39 -3.57 -6.92
C ALA A 170 5.19 -4.35 -7.98
N LYS A 171 4.54 -4.86 -9.03
CA LYS A 171 5.18 -5.56 -10.15
C LYS A 171 6.12 -4.64 -10.93
N LEU A 172 5.62 -3.49 -11.37
CA LEU A 172 6.39 -2.53 -12.18
C LEU A 172 7.63 -2.01 -11.44
N ILE A 173 7.54 -1.78 -10.13
CA ILE A 173 8.71 -1.33 -9.33
C ILE A 173 9.80 -2.41 -9.32
N LYS A 174 9.45 -3.69 -9.23
CA LYS A 174 10.40 -4.81 -9.24
C LYS A 174 11.00 -5.07 -10.61
N GLU A 175 10.21 -4.90 -11.66
CA GLU A 175 10.66 -5.07 -13.05
C GLU A 175 11.55 -3.91 -13.49
N ARG A 176 11.10 -2.67 -13.29
CA ARG A 176 11.74 -1.47 -13.84
C ARG A 176 12.75 -0.81 -12.91
N MET A 177 12.79 -1.20 -11.63
CA MET A 177 13.76 -0.75 -10.62
C MET A 177 13.94 0.77 -10.56
N PRO A 178 12.88 1.58 -10.43
CA PRO A 178 12.95 3.03 -10.49
C PRO A 178 13.79 3.63 -9.37
N SER A 179 14.54 4.72 -9.66
CA SER A 179 15.55 5.27 -8.75
C SER A 179 15.00 5.79 -7.42
N ALA A 180 13.77 6.28 -7.38
CA ALA A 180 13.15 6.85 -6.17
C ALA A 180 12.30 5.88 -5.34
N ASN A 181 11.93 4.68 -5.84
CA ASN A 181 11.16 3.67 -5.12
C ASN A 181 12.03 2.67 -4.35
N ILE A 182 13.01 3.12 -3.60
CA ILE A 182 14.08 2.28 -3.00
C ILE A 182 13.53 1.14 -2.12
N LYS A 183 12.43 1.38 -1.39
CA LYS A 183 11.90 0.43 -0.40
C LYS A 183 11.26 -0.82 -1.03
N LEU A 184 10.66 -0.73 -2.21
CA LEU A 184 9.90 -1.80 -2.86
C LEU A 184 10.73 -2.64 -3.86
N ARG A 185 12.01 -2.31 -4.06
CA ARG A 185 12.87 -2.99 -5.04
C ARG A 185 13.36 -4.37 -4.61
N ARG A 186 13.34 -4.68 -3.31
CA ARG A 186 14.01 -5.88 -2.77
C ARG A 186 13.01 -6.89 -2.24
N SER A 187 12.96 -8.08 -2.86
CA SER A 187 12.30 -9.25 -2.31
C SER A 187 13.17 -10.53 -2.38
N LYS A 188 14.43 -10.44 -2.87
CA LYS A 188 15.25 -11.64 -3.13
C LYS A 188 15.69 -12.42 -1.88
N ASP A 189 15.65 -11.78 -0.70
CA ASP A 189 16.12 -12.38 0.55
C ASP A 189 14.97 -12.67 1.54
N LEU A 190 13.72 -12.69 1.02
CA LEU A 190 12.54 -12.97 1.83
C LEU A 190 12.70 -14.30 2.59
N CYS A 191 12.40 -14.29 3.89
CA CYS A 191 12.48 -15.48 4.72
C CYS A 191 11.43 -15.46 5.83
N ALA A 192 11.17 -16.64 6.40
CA ALA A 192 10.29 -16.85 7.53
C ALA A 192 10.86 -17.93 8.45
N TRP A 193 10.44 -17.95 9.70
CA TRP A 193 10.72 -19.05 10.60
C TRP A 193 9.68 -20.15 10.41
N GLN A 194 10.14 -21.39 10.26
CA GLN A 194 9.32 -22.59 10.30
C GLN A 194 9.64 -23.37 11.57
N LEU A 195 8.65 -23.75 12.35
CA LEU A 195 8.84 -24.61 13.49
C LEU A 195 8.77 -26.08 13.05
N SER A 196 9.84 -26.81 13.28
CA SER A 196 9.93 -28.28 13.09
C SER A 196 10.16 -28.98 14.42
N GLN A 197 9.55 -30.14 14.60
CA GLN A 197 9.76 -30.95 15.79
C GLN A 197 10.88 -31.96 15.54
N GLU A 198 11.90 -31.93 16.41
CA GLU A 198 12.99 -32.90 16.40
C GLU A 198 12.60 -34.19 17.12
N PRO A 199 13.29 -35.31 16.87
CA PRO A 199 13.07 -36.58 17.60
C PRO A 199 13.19 -36.45 19.12
N SER A 200 13.99 -35.49 19.61
CA SER A 200 14.12 -35.15 21.04
C SER A 200 12.86 -34.53 21.63
N GLY A 201 11.87 -34.18 20.81
CA GLY A 201 10.69 -33.42 21.21
C GLY A 201 10.90 -31.90 21.21
N LEU A 202 12.12 -31.41 20.90
CA LEU A 202 12.38 -29.98 20.76
C LEU A 202 11.70 -29.44 19.51
N GLN A 203 11.03 -28.31 19.65
CA GLN A 203 10.61 -27.50 18.51
C GLN A 203 11.69 -26.46 18.17
N ARG A 204 12.34 -26.67 17.02
CA ARG A 204 13.40 -25.81 16.54
C ARG A 204 12.91 -24.87 15.44
N PRO A 205 13.15 -23.56 15.54
CA PRO A 205 12.90 -22.64 14.43
C PRO A 205 13.98 -22.82 13.36
N THR A 206 13.55 -23.11 12.14
CA THR A 206 14.40 -23.21 10.95
C THR A 206 14.08 -22.06 10.01
N LEU A 207 15.08 -21.40 9.46
CA LEU A 207 14.90 -20.29 8.54
C LEU A 207 14.63 -20.82 7.12
N ILE A 208 13.43 -20.57 6.63
CA ILE A 208 13.04 -20.88 5.24
C ILE A 208 13.24 -19.62 4.39
N THR A 209 13.89 -19.77 3.25
CA THR A 209 14.17 -18.65 2.32
C THR A 209 13.24 -18.67 1.12
N HIS A 210 13.18 -17.58 0.37
CA HIS A 210 12.28 -17.33 -0.76
C HIS A 210 12.02 -18.54 -1.68
N LYS A 211 13.05 -19.32 -2.03
CA LYS A 211 12.90 -20.49 -2.93
C LYS A 211 11.96 -21.58 -2.40
N HIS A 212 11.79 -21.66 -1.09
CA HIS A 212 10.99 -22.68 -0.40
C HIS A 212 9.85 -22.08 0.42
N LEU A 213 9.63 -20.76 0.30
CA LEU A 213 8.64 -20.03 1.08
C LEU A 213 7.34 -19.90 0.29
N LEU A 214 6.39 -20.78 0.59
CA LEU A 214 5.04 -20.76 0.03
C LEU A 214 4.01 -20.69 1.17
N PRO A 215 3.72 -19.49 1.70
CA PRO A 215 2.90 -19.32 2.91
C PRO A 215 1.50 -19.91 2.81
N GLY A 216 0.95 -20.01 1.60
CA GLY A 216 -0.38 -20.61 1.40
C GLY A 216 -0.41 -22.15 1.51
N PHE A 217 0.75 -22.81 1.50
CA PHE A 217 0.89 -24.27 1.58
C PHE A 217 1.43 -24.74 2.93
N GLN A 218 2.01 -23.86 3.73
CA GLN A 218 2.71 -24.16 4.98
C GLN A 218 1.95 -23.56 6.17
N ASP A 219 1.65 -24.37 7.17
CA ASP A 219 0.81 -23.97 8.32
C ASP A 219 1.60 -23.56 9.57
N ASN A 220 2.91 -23.77 9.57
CA ASN A 220 3.82 -23.57 10.70
C ASN A 220 4.88 -22.47 10.43
N LEU A 221 4.50 -21.43 9.64
CA LEU A 221 5.35 -20.29 9.34
C LEU A 221 5.09 -19.13 10.29
N TYR A 222 6.17 -18.46 10.70
CA TYR A 222 6.15 -17.32 11.61
C TYR A 222 7.01 -16.17 11.11
N GLY A 223 6.40 -15.00 10.95
CA GLY A 223 7.01 -13.80 10.41
C GLY A 223 7.33 -13.90 8.91
N LEU A 224 7.32 -12.75 8.27
CA LEU A 224 7.80 -12.59 6.89
C LEU A 224 8.80 -11.44 6.92
N PHE A 225 10.09 -11.76 6.78
CA PHE A 225 11.20 -10.83 6.93
C PHE A 225 11.88 -10.57 5.59
N ASN A 226 12.31 -9.33 5.37
CA ASN A 226 12.95 -8.95 4.12
C ASN A 226 14.38 -9.52 3.94
N ASN A 227 14.98 -10.00 5.03
CA ASN A 227 16.33 -10.61 5.01
C ASN A 227 16.59 -11.41 6.28
N LYS A 228 17.63 -12.27 6.21
CA LYS A 228 18.07 -13.12 7.32
C LYS A 228 18.46 -12.33 8.58
N LYS A 229 19.09 -11.15 8.44
CA LYS A 229 19.50 -10.33 9.59
C LYS A 229 18.27 -9.85 10.39
N GLU A 230 17.21 -9.43 9.71
CA GLU A 230 15.96 -9.01 10.33
C GLU A 230 15.29 -10.18 11.07
N ALA A 231 15.25 -11.37 10.43
CA ALA A 231 14.68 -12.57 11.03
C ALA A 231 15.44 -13.02 12.29
N LEU A 232 16.78 -13.05 12.25
CA LEU A 232 17.61 -13.41 13.39
C LEU A 232 17.48 -12.39 14.53
N GLY A 233 17.51 -11.09 14.22
CA GLY A 233 17.34 -10.02 15.21
C GLY A 233 15.96 -10.11 15.90
N TYR A 234 14.94 -10.45 15.16
CA TYR A 234 13.60 -10.68 15.70
C TYR A 234 13.56 -11.88 16.67
N LEU A 235 14.10 -13.04 16.25
CA LEU A 235 14.12 -14.25 17.10
C LEU A 235 14.93 -14.04 18.38
N ALA A 236 16.06 -13.33 18.30
CA ALA A 236 16.87 -12.96 19.47
C ALA A 236 16.10 -12.02 20.43
N ALA A 237 15.34 -11.07 19.91
CA ALA A 237 14.51 -10.19 20.72
C ALA A 237 13.39 -10.96 21.44
N VAL A 238 12.75 -11.92 20.75
CA VAL A 238 11.77 -12.84 21.33
C VAL A 238 12.42 -13.70 22.42
N ALA A 239 13.58 -14.29 22.15
CA ALA A 239 14.30 -15.12 23.11
C ALA A 239 14.58 -14.34 24.41
N LYS A 240 15.08 -13.12 24.30
CA LYS A 240 15.36 -12.26 25.44
C LYS A 240 14.11 -11.87 26.23
N LYS A 241 13.02 -11.49 25.53
CA LYS A 241 11.76 -11.06 26.16
C LYS A 241 11.11 -12.19 26.96
N ASP A 242 11.05 -13.39 26.39
CA ASP A 242 10.30 -14.53 26.92
C ASP A 242 11.21 -15.53 27.64
N GLN A 243 12.49 -15.16 27.91
CA GLN A 243 13.51 -15.96 28.57
C GLN A 243 13.70 -17.35 27.95
N LEU A 244 13.66 -17.42 26.63
CA LEU A 244 13.89 -18.65 25.87
C LEU A 244 15.38 -18.93 25.75
N CYS A 245 15.72 -20.19 25.53
CA CYS A 245 17.13 -20.61 25.39
C CYS A 245 17.63 -20.36 23.97
N GLU A 246 18.59 -19.44 23.79
CA GLU A 246 19.16 -19.13 22.49
C GLU A 246 19.89 -20.32 21.85
N ALA A 247 20.51 -21.20 22.65
CA ALA A 247 21.13 -22.42 22.13
C ALA A 247 20.09 -23.38 21.51
N LEU A 248 18.95 -23.59 22.17
CA LEU A 248 17.86 -24.44 21.63
C LEU A 248 17.18 -23.80 20.41
N LEU A 249 17.18 -22.48 20.31
CA LEU A 249 16.69 -21.75 19.13
C LEU A 249 17.72 -21.75 17.96
N GLY A 250 18.93 -22.26 18.17
CA GLY A 250 19.99 -22.24 17.15
C GLY A 250 20.64 -20.88 16.92
N LEU A 251 20.45 -19.92 17.85
CA LEU A 251 21.06 -18.59 17.82
C LEU A 251 22.47 -18.59 18.43
N GLU A 252 22.76 -19.53 19.34
CA GLU A 252 24.03 -19.73 20.02
C GLU A 252 24.51 -21.17 19.81
N LYS A 253 25.81 -21.36 19.61
CA LYS A 253 26.45 -22.68 19.56
C LYS A 253 26.99 -23.02 20.95
N VAL A 254 26.51 -24.06 21.56
CA VAL A 254 26.90 -24.55 22.87
C VAL A 254 27.16 -26.06 22.79
N ASP A 255 28.23 -26.53 23.46
CA ASP A 255 28.48 -27.96 23.56
C ASP A 255 27.39 -28.65 24.37
N GLU A 256 27.13 -29.91 24.06
CA GLU A 256 26.11 -30.71 24.75
C GLU A 256 26.36 -30.75 26.27
N GLY A 257 25.30 -30.50 27.03
CA GLY A 257 25.34 -30.49 28.50
C GLY A 257 25.95 -29.23 29.14
N LYS A 258 26.45 -28.27 28.35
CA LYS A 258 26.89 -26.99 28.89
C LYS A 258 25.80 -25.94 28.90
N PRO A 259 25.81 -25.01 29.90
CA PRO A 259 24.86 -23.92 29.96
C PRO A 259 25.13 -22.90 28.87
N CYS A 260 24.07 -22.39 28.21
CA CYS A 260 24.17 -21.28 27.29
C CYS A 260 24.54 -19.97 28.01
N PHE A 261 25.01 -18.97 27.24
CA PHE A 261 25.35 -17.66 27.80
C PHE A 261 24.16 -17.01 28.50
N GLY A 262 22.97 -17.10 27.89
CA GLY A 262 21.74 -16.57 28.48
C GLY A 262 21.44 -17.13 29.88
N TYR A 263 21.77 -18.41 30.17
CA TYR A 263 21.63 -18.98 31.50
C TYR A 263 22.63 -18.38 32.50
N GLN A 264 23.88 -18.19 32.06
CA GLN A 264 24.93 -17.59 32.91
C GLN A 264 24.58 -16.17 33.35
N VAL A 265 23.94 -15.39 32.49
CA VAL A 265 23.49 -14.01 32.76
C VAL A 265 22.03 -13.89 33.20
N LYS A 266 21.40 -15.01 33.59
CA LYS A 266 20.01 -15.09 34.09
C LYS A 266 18.94 -14.59 33.08
N GLN A 267 19.22 -14.67 31.80
CA GLN A 267 18.27 -14.36 30.70
C GLN A 267 17.62 -15.63 30.10
N CYS A 268 18.04 -16.82 30.52
CA CYS A 268 17.47 -18.11 30.13
C CYS A 268 17.21 -18.94 31.40
N GLN A 269 16.17 -19.75 31.39
CA GLN A 269 15.76 -20.59 32.52
C GLN A 269 16.44 -21.98 32.52
N GLY A 270 17.44 -22.22 31.69
CA GLY A 270 18.25 -23.44 31.68
C GLY A 270 17.61 -24.64 30.99
N ALA A 271 16.78 -24.41 29.96
CA ALA A 271 16.21 -25.51 29.18
C ALA A 271 17.28 -26.34 28.45
N CYS A 272 18.44 -25.76 28.08
CA CYS A 272 19.59 -26.48 27.48
C CYS A 272 20.30 -27.43 28.42
N ILE A 273 20.15 -27.27 29.73
CA ILE A 273 20.76 -28.14 30.77
C ILE A 273 19.68 -28.90 31.60
N GLY A 274 18.44 -28.97 31.09
CA GLY A 274 17.37 -29.73 31.70
C GLY A 274 16.70 -29.10 32.94
N GLN A 275 17.04 -27.85 33.30
CA GLN A 275 16.38 -27.12 34.42
C GLN A 275 14.90 -26.85 34.14
N VAL A 276 14.56 -26.65 32.85
CA VAL A 276 13.21 -26.50 32.36
C VAL A 276 12.94 -27.57 31.30
N SER A 277 11.78 -28.17 31.31
CA SER A 277 11.42 -29.20 30.32
C SER A 277 11.32 -28.60 28.90
N LEU A 278 11.67 -29.40 27.89
CA LEU A 278 11.53 -29.03 26.49
C LEU A 278 10.06 -28.67 26.14
N ALA A 279 9.11 -29.38 26.74
CA ALA A 279 7.68 -29.10 26.53
C ALA A 279 7.30 -27.67 26.97
N LEU A 280 7.78 -27.21 28.14
CA LEU A 280 7.53 -25.84 28.59
C LEU A 280 8.27 -24.80 27.72
N HIS A 281 9.49 -25.10 27.31
CA HIS A 281 10.23 -24.25 26.38
C HIS A 281 9.49 -24.11 25.03
N ASN A 282 9.02 -25.20 24.45
CA ASN A 282 8.23 -25.23 23.22
C ASN A 282 6.94 -24.43 23.33
N LEU A 283 6.20 -24.60 24.43
CA LEU A 283 4.96 -23.85 24.68
C LEU A 283 5.21 -22.35 24.75
N LYS A 284 6.27 -21.92 25.45
CA LYS A 284 6.69 -20.50 25.48
C LYS A 284 7.04 -19.99 24.11
N LEU A 285 7.82 -20.76 23.32
CA LEU A 285 8.18 -20.39 21.97
C LEU A 285 6.96 -20.23 21.05
N GLN A 286 6.04 -21.21 21.07
CA GLN A 286 4.80 -21.12 20.30
C GLN A 286 3.96 -19.89 20.69
N THR A 287 3.80 -19.65 22.00
CA THR A 287 3.05 -18.50 22.52
C THR A 287 3.69 -17.17 22.06
N ALA A 288 5.02 -17.06 22.16
CA ALA A 288 5.75 -15.86 21.77
C ALA A 288 5.66 -15.58 20.27
N LEU A 289 5.64 -16.62 19.43
CA LEU A 289 5.56 -16.50 17.98
C LEU A 289 4.11 -16.39 17.46
N GLN A 290 3.09 -16.68 18.27
CA GLN A 290 1.69 -16.74 17.82
C GLN A 290 1.19 -15.47 17.13
N LEU A 291 1.59 -14.30 17.62
CA LEU A 291 1.24 -13.00 17.01
C LEU A 291 1.80 -12.80 15.60
N TYR A 292 2.82 -13.58 15.26
CA TYR A 292 3.53 -13.51 13.97
C TYR A 292 3.23 -14.69 13.08
N LYS A 293 2.30 -15.56 13.49
CA LYS A 293 1.89 -16.68 12.67
C LYS A 293 1.37 -16.19 11.32
N VAL A 294 1.96 -16.71 10.26
CA VAL A 294 1.51 -16.42 8.89
C VAL A 294 0.22 -17.22 8.68
N PRO A 295 -0.90 -16.60 8.34
CA PRO A 295 -2.16 -17.32 8.16
C PRO A 295 -2.06 -18.24 6.96
N VAL A 296 -2.54 -19.46 7.15
CA VAL A 296 -2.75 -20.43 6.05
C VAL A 296 -3.78 -19.86 5.08
N TRP A 297 -3.73 -20.28 3.83
CA TRP A 297 -4.77 -19.94 2.85
C TRP A 297 -6.14 -20.50 3.31
N PRO A 298 -7.16 -19.66 3.47
CA PRO A 298 -8.41 -20.09 4.13
C PRO A 298 -9.42 -20.76 3.19
N PHE A 299 -9.04 -21.01 1.93
CA PHE A 299 -9.92 -21.59 0.90
C PHE A 299 -9.32 -22.87 0.32
N GLU A 300 -10.17 -23.75 -0.19
CA GLU A 300 -9.73 -25.00 -0.84
C GLU A 300 -9.02 -24.75 -2.18
N GLY A 301 -9.42 -23.70 -2.92
CA GLY A 301 -8.91 -23.35 -4.22
C GLY A 301 -8.68 -21.85 -4.42
N ALA A 302 -8.66 -21.42 -5.66
CA ALA A 302 -8.58 -20.03 -6.04
C ALA A 302 -9.84 -19.26 -5.65
N VAL A 303 -9.67 -17.96 -5.45
CA VAL A 303 -10.77 -17.01 -5.25
C VAL A 303 -10.61 -15.83 -6.19
N ALA A 304 -11.72 -15.20 -6.56
CA ALA A 304 -11.71 -13.96 -7.30
C ALA A 304 -12.12 -12.78 -6.42
N ILE A 305 -11.41 -11.67 -6.54
CA ILE A 305 -11.72 -10.41 -5.86
C ILE A 305 -12.13 -9.40 -6.92
N LYS A 306 -13.36 -8.89 -6.84
CA LYS A 306 -13.86 -7.87 -7.78
C LYS A 306 -13.16 -6.53 -7.56
N ASP A 307 -12.65 -5.93 -8.63
CA ASP A 307 -12.01 -4.61 -8.62
C ASP A 307 -12.42 -3.84 -9.89
N GLY A 308 -13.42 -2.96 -9.76
CA GLY A 308 -14.03 -2.30 -10.90
C GLY A 308 -14.79 -3.26 -11.82
N HIS A 309 -14.36 -3.36 -13.07
CA HIS A 309 -14.95 -4.28 -14.09
C HIS A 309 -14.19 -5.60 -14.22
N SER A 310 -13.05 -5.76 -13.57
CA SER A 310 -12.21 -6.97 -13.62
C SER A 310 -12.25 -7.74 -12.32
N MET A 311 -11.74 -8.95 -12.35
CA MET A 311 -11.59 -9.86 -11.21
C MET A 311 -10.12 -10.26 -11.04
N LEU A 312 -9.59 -10.06 -9.84
CA LEU A 312 -8.24 -10.49 -9.46
C LEU A 312 -8.29 -11.91 -8.94
N VAL A 313 -7.58 -12.80 -9.57
CA VAL A 313 -7.52 -14.23 -9.19
C VAL A 313 -6.37 -14.44 -8.22
N ILE A 314 -6.69 -14.97 -7.06
CA ILE A 314 -5.74 -15.20 -5.97
C ILE A 314 -5.85 -16.68 -5.55
N ASN A 315 -4.73 -17.35 -5.39
CA ASN A 315 -4.68 -18.68 -4.79
C ASN A 315 -3.43 -18.81 -3.93
N LYS A 316 -3.55 -19.46 -2.76
CA LYS A 316 -2.43 -19.67 -1.84
C LYS A 316 -1.64 -18.39 -1.50
N TRP A 317 -2.34 -17.28 -1.38
CA TRP A 317 -1.80 -15.93 -1.20
C TRP A 317 -0.98 -15.38 -2.37
N CYS A 318 -0.91 -16.09 -3.50
CA CYS A 318 -0.28 -15.64 -4.73
C CYS A 318 -1.31 -15.01 -5.66
N TYR A 319 -0.95 -13.93 -6.33
CA TYR A 319 -1.74 -13.34 -7.39
C TYR A 319 -1.44 -14.08 -8.70
N LEU A 320 -2.45 -14.74 -9.25
CA LEU A 320 -2.34 -15.52 -10.48
C LEU A 320 -2.56 -14.68 -11.74
N GLY A 321 -3.50 -13.73 -11.69
CA GLY A 321 -3.84 -12.91 -12.85
C GLY A 321 -5.07 -12.02 -12.63
N THR A 322 -5.39 -11.22 -13.64
CA THR A 322 -6.62 -10.44 -13.72
C THR A 322 -7.47 -10.95 -14.87
N ALA A 323 -8.71 -11.30 -14.61
CA ALA A 323 -9.71 -11.73 -15.58
C ALA A 323 -10.72 -10.60 -15.84
N ASN A 324 -11.12 -10.44 -17.11
CA ASN A 324 -12.13 -9.49 -17.53
C ASN A 324 -13.47 -10.17 -17.84
N ASP A 325 -13.44 -11.48 -18.07
CA ASP A 325 -14.60 -12.33 -18.30
C ASP A 325 -14.51 -13.67 -17.56
N HIS A 326 -15.51 -14.53 -17.73
CA HIS A 326 -15.59 -15.81 -17.04
C HIS A 326 -14.62 -16.85 -17.60
N ASP A 327 -14.34 -16.83 -18.90
CA ASP A 327 -13.46 -17.79 -19.55
C ASP A 327 -12.01 -17.56 -19.10
N GLU A 328 -11.55 -16.28 -19.12
CA GLU A 328 -10.25 -15.91 -18.56
C GLU A 328 -10.14 -16.24 -17.05
N LEU A 329 -11.25 -16.12 -16.31
CA LEU A 329 -11.28 -16.41 -14.89
C LEU A 329 -10.99 -17.88 -14.60
N ASP A 330 -11.63 -18.79 -15.35
CA ASP A 330 -11.47 -20.23 -15.19
C ASP A 330 -10.06 -20.70 -15.61
N ASP A 331 -9.53 -20.14 -16.70
CA ASP A 331 -8.17 -20.44 -17.17
C ASP A 331 -7.12 -20.01 -16.14
N ILE A 332 -7.22 -18.78 -15.64
CA ILE A 332 -6.27 -18.26 -14.64
C ILE A 332 -6.38 -19.03 -13.32
N ALA A 333 -7.60 -19.42 -12.91
CA ALA A 333 -7.82 -20.15 -11.66
C ALA A 333 -7.17 -21.53 -11.63
N GLN A 334 -6.94 -22.15 -12.81
CA GLN A 334 -6.28 -23.44 -12.97
C GLN A 334 -4.74 -23.35 -12.97
N SER A 335 -4.18 -22.14 -12.99
CA SER A 335 -2.72 -21.95 -12.97
C SER A 335 -2.11 -22.54 -11.71
N GLU A 336 -1.03 -23.30 -11.88
CA GLU A 336 -0.18 -23.83 -10.81
C GLU A 336 1.13 -23.05 -10.66
N ASP A 337 1.27 -21.92 -11.36
CA ASP A 337 2.42 -21.03 -11.23
C ASP A 337 2.24 -20.08 -10.04
N PHE A 338 2.79 -20.47 -8.90
CA PHE A 338 2.69 -19.74 -7.65
C PHE A 338 3.96 -18.95 -7.40
N ASP A 339 3.94 -17.67 -7.76
CA ASP A 339 4.99 -16.71 -7.39
C ASP A 339 4.53 -15.89 -6.17
N PHE A 340 5.14 -16.16 -5.02
CA PHE A 340 4.80 -15.46 -3.76
C PHE A 340 5.54 -14.14 -3.66
N ASP A 341 4.77 -13.07 -3.64
CA ASP A 341 5.26 -11.71 -3.46
C ASP A 341 4.75 -11.09 -2.15
N LEU A 342 5.67 -10.65 -1.29
CA LEU A 342 5.33 -10.09 0.03
C LEU A 342 4.47 -8.81 -0.05
N ASP A 343 4.72 -7.96 -1.04
CA ASP A 343 3.99 -6.69 -1.13
C ASP A 343 2.58 -6.95 -1.67
N ILE A 344 2.44 -7.84 -2.65
CA ILE A 344 1.14 -8.32 -3.14
C ILE A 344 0.39 -9.06 -2.03
N TYR A 345 1.05 -9.94 -1.27
CA TYR A 345 0.45 -10.59 -0.10
C TYR A 345 -0.15 -9.59 0.89
N LYS A 346 0.59 -8.52 1.25
CA LYS A 346 0.10 -7.49 2.16
C LYS A 346 -1.15 -6.79 1.61
N VAL A 347 -1.16 -6.49 0.32
CA VAL A 347 -2.30 -5.87 -0.38
C VAL A 347 -3.52 -6.80 -0.34
N VAL A 348 -3.35 -8.05 -0.76
CA VAL A 348 -4.41 -9.06 -0.80
C VAL A 348 -4.95 -9.35 0.61
N LYS A 349 -4.06 -9.60 1.58
CA LYS A 349 -4.45 -9.82 2.97
C LYS A 349 -5.29 -8.68 3.51
N LYS A 350 -4.87 -7.42 3.28
CA LYS A 350 -5.62 -6.23 3.71
C LYS A 350 -6.99 -6.15 3.04
N ALA A 351 -7.09 -6.45 1.74
CA ALA A 351 -8.35 -6.44 1.01
C ALA A 351 -9.34 -7.50 1.54
N MET A 352 -8.84 -8.69 1.94
CA MET A 352 -9.66 -9.80 2.43
C MET A 352 -10.04 -9.68 3.91
N THR A 353 -9.21 -9.02 4.74
CA THR A 353 -9.40 -8.96 6.21
C THR A 353 -9.81 -7.57 6.73
N GLY A 354 -9.75 -6.54 5.88
CA GLY A 354 -10.06 -5.15 6.25
C GLY A 354 -11.55 -4.91 6.54
N SER A 355 -11.85 -3.77 7.17
CA SER A 355 -13.22 -3.32 7.50
C SER A 355 -14.12 -3.13 6.27
N HIS A 356 -13.54 -2.87 5.11
CA HIS A 356 -14.20 -2.88 3.80
C HIS A 356 -13.86 -4.19 3.09
N LYS A 357 -14.46 -5.31 3.57
CA LYS A 357 -14.31 -6.60 2.90
C LYS A 357 -14.78 -6.47 1.46
N THR A 358 -13.85 -6.57 0.53
CA THR A 358 -14.16 -6.74 -0.89
C THR A 358 -14.89 -8.07 -1.05
N SER A 359 -15.90 -8.13 -1.90
CA SER A 359 -16.62 -9.38 -2.16
C SER A 359 -15.65 -10.40 -2.75
N VAL A 360 -15.47 -11.52 -2.03
CA VAL A 360 -14.62 -12.63 -2.45
C VAL A 360 -15.52 -13.72 -3.03
N LEU A 361 -15.32 -14.02 -4.31
CA LEU A 361 -16.01 -15.09 -5.01
C LEU A 361 -15.12 -16.35 -4.93
N LYS A 362 -15.65 -17.43 -4.37
CA LYS A 362 -14.98 -18.75 -4.38
C LYS A 362 -15.15 -19.36 -5.76
N LEU A 363 -14.05 -19.79 -6.37
CA LEU A 363 -14.07 -20.47 -7.66
C LEU A 363 -14.17 -21.98 -7.43
N ALA A 364 -15.07 -22.65 -8.17
CA ALA A 364 -15.23 -24.10 -8.06
C ALA A 364 -13.99 -24.80 -8.65
N ASN A 365 -13.46 -25.80 -7.94
CA ASN A 365 -12.42 -26.68 -8.50
C ASN A 365 -13.04 -27.55 -9.61
N SER A 366 -12.86 -27.20 -10.87
CA SER A 366 -13.38 -27.93 -12.03
C SER A 366 -12.87 -29.39 -12.12
N ARG A 367 -11.77 -29.73 -11.45
CA ARG A 367 -11.25 -31.13 -11.38
C ARG A 367 -12.16 -32.11 -10.61
N ARG A 368 -13.10 -31.65 -9.77
CA ARG A 368 -14.06 -32.56 -9.10
C ARG A 368 -15.27 -32.92 -9.98
N ALA A 369 -15.59 -32.11 -10.96
CA ALA A 369 -16.73 -32.40 -11.87
C ALA A 369 -16.39 -33.46 -12.93
N ALA A 370 -15.14 -33.56 -13.38
CA ALA A 370 -14.72 -34.55 -14.34
C ALA A 370 -14.55 -35.96 -13.74
N ALA A 371 -14.23 -36.10 -12.45
CA ALA A 371 -14.04 -37.37 -11.78
C ALA A 371 -15.35 -38.06 -11.34
N SER A 372 -16.50 -37.38 -11.44
CA SER A 372 -17.82 -37.93 -11.09
C SER A 372 -18.64 -38.41 -12.31
N PHE A 373 -18.11 -38.26 -13.55
CA PHE A 373 -18.79 -38.72 -14.76
C PHE A 373 -18.27 -40.05 -15.32
N ASP A 374 -17.12 -40.57 -14.80
CA ASP A 374 -16.55 -41.86 -15.27
C ASP A 374 -16.86 -43.05 -14.33
N ALA A 375 -17.85 -42.96 -13.45
CA ALA A 375 -18.20 -44.05 -12.54
C ALA A 375 -19.64 -44.58 -12.72
N THR A 376 -20.18 -44.48 -13.94
CA THR A 376 -21.42 -45.23 -14.30
C THR A 376 -21.34 -45.58 -15.79
N ASP A 377 -20.74 -46.72 -16.10
CA ASP A 377 -21.16 -47.71 -17.10
C ASP A 377 -20.59 -49.08 -16.74
#